data_0b4f5063a7239132d13ea74916a43323
#
_entry.id   0b4f5063a7239132d13ea74916a43323
#
_cell.length_a   1.000
_cell.length_b   1.000
_cell.length_c   1.000
_cell.angle_alpha   90.00
_cell.angle_beta   90.00
_cell.angle_gamma   90.00
#
_symmetry.space_group_name_H-M   'P 1'
#
loop_
_entity.id
_entity.type
_entity.pdbx_description
1 polymer ?
#
loop_
_entity_poly.entity_id
_entity_poly.type
_entity_poly.pdbx_seq_one_letter_code
_entity_poly.pdbx_strand_id
1 'polypeptide(L)'
;MRIAIEDLEVSLSGRTVVSGVHLVAAEGEIAGLVGPNGSGKSTVLRTVYRYLRPHAGRVLVGGADITSLTPAESARRVAALPQERGSDFELSVRAVVAMGRTPYKRAFAGEDRADAEIVAAALAGVGLAGAEKRRFSALSGGERQRVLLARALAQDPEVLVLDEPTNHLDVLHQVELLALLRAQRRTTLLSLHDLNAAASLCDRLHVLHGGSLVASGPPREVLTPELLAEVFGVRAAVVDHPLTGDPLIAFDHRTPAAGSPRAVAEEGAATAV
;
A
#
# COMPACT_ATOMS: atom_id res chain seq x y z
N MET A 1 12.35 -9.83 6.07
CA MET A 1 11.47 -10.36 7.17
C MET A 1 10.05 -10.56 6.62
N ARG A 2 9.37 -11.68 6.97
CA ARG A 2 8.02 -12.05 6.49
C ARG A 2 6.93 -11.34 7.30
N ILE A 3 5.79 -10.97 6.63
CA ILE A 3 4.52 -10.61 7.27
C ILE A 3 3.57 -11.81 7.17
N ALA A 4 2.84 -12.12 8.25
CA ALA A 4 1.72 -13.04 8.21
C ALA A 4 0.55 -12.43 9.00
N ILE A 5 -0.63 -12.50 8.42
CA ILE A 5 -1.89 -12.12 9.05
C ILE A 5 -2.72 -13.41 9.17
N GLU A 6 -3.22 -13.69 10.36
CA GLU A 6 -3.94 -14.93 10.68
C GLU A 6 -5.27 -14.60 11.35
N ASP A 7 -6.36 -15.08 10.75
CA ASP A 7 -7.74 -14.93 11.23
C ASP A 7 -8.14 -13.50 11.61
N LEU A 8 -7.67 -12.52 10.84
CA LEU A 8 -7.84 -11.11 11.19
C LEU A 8 -9.30 -10.69 11.16
N GLU A 9 -9.80 -10.19 12.28
CA GLU A 9 -11.09 -9.53 12.38
C GLU A 9 -10.95 -8.10 12.90
N VAL A 10 -11.59 -7.15 12.20
CA VAL A 10 -11.60 -5.73 12.59
C VAL A 10 -13.00 -5.18 12.49
N SER A 11 -13.47 -4.60 13.59
CA SER A 11 -14.74 -3.88 13.65
C SER A 11 -14.50 -2.38 13.88
N LEU A 12 -15.22 -1.54 13.16
CA LEU A 12 -15.19 -0.08 13.30
C LEU A 12 -16.61 0.40 13.59
N SER A 13 -16.79 1.15 14.67
CA SER A 13 -18.11 1.68 15.09
C SER A 13 -19.20 0.60 15.17
N GLY A 14 -18.86 -0.59 15.69
CA GLY A 14 -19.79 -1.71 15.84
C GLY A 14 -20.08 -2.51 14.56
N ARG A 15 -19.47 -2.16 13.43
CA ARG A 15 -19.60 -2.88 12.15
C ARG A 15 -18.32 -3.63 11.83
N THR A 16 -18.41 -4.92 11.52
CA THR A 16 -17.29 -5.70 11.03
C THR A 16 -16.90 -5.23 9.62
N VAL A 17 -15.64 -4.83 9.46
CA VAL A 17 -15.07 -4.32 8.20
C VAL A 17 -14.16 -5.36 7.58
N VAL A 18 -13.48 -6.16 8.40
CA VAL A 18 -12.59 -7.25 7.97
C VAL A 18 -12.96 -8.48 8.77
N SER A 19 -13.09 -9.63 8.12
CA SER A 19 -13.49 -10.90 8.74
C SER A 19 -12.67 -12.07 8.21
N GLY A 20 -11.97 -12.77 9.12
CA GLY A 20 -11.26 -14.02 8.83
C GLY A 20 -10.17 -13.88 7.75
N VAL A 21 -9.48 -12.74 7.67
CA VAL A 21 -8.45 -12.54 6.64
C VAL A 21 -7.16 -13.24 7.02
N HIS A 22 -6.71 -14.10 6.10
CA HIS A 22 -5.41 -14.75 6.12
C HIS A 22 -4.56 -14.30 4.93
N LEU A 23 -3.37 -13.76 5.15
CA LEU A 23 -2.44 -13.45 4.08
C LEU A 23 -1.00 -13.51 4.52
N VAL A 24 -0.11 -13.66 3.56
CA VAL A 24 1.34 -13.71 3.78
C VAL A 24 2.03 -12.86 2.71
N ALA A 25 2.96 -12.02 3.15
CA ALA A 25 4.01 -11.46 2.29
C ALA A 25 5.34 -12.13 2.70
N ALA A 26 5.96 -12.86 1.79
CA ALA A 26 7.23 -13.52 2.02
C ALA A 26 8.38 -12.51 2.16
N GLU A 27 9.53 -12.94 2.61
CA GLU A 27 10.69 -12.06 2.73
C GLU A 27 11.15 -11.55 1.37
N GLY A 28 11.27 -10.23 1.25
CA GLY A 28 11.63 -9.55 0.01
C GLY A 28 10.49 -9.48 -1.04
N GLU A 29 9.32 -10.06 -0.75
CA GLU A 29 8.16 -10.05 -1.64
C GLU A 29 7.43 -8.70 -1.59
N ILE A 30 6.96 -8.24 -2.73
CA ILE A 30 6.02 -7.14 -2.86
C ILE A 30 4.62 -7.73 -2.98
N ALA A 31 3.84 -7.68 -1.90
CA ALA A 31 2.47 -8.18 -1.84
C ALA A 31 1.46 -7.03 -1.95
N GLY A 32 0.58 -7.11 -2.95
CA GLY A 32 -0.45 -6.11 -3.22
C GLY A 32 -1.81 -6.50 -2.64
N LEU A 33 -2.46 -5.57 -1.94
CA LEU A 33 -3.88 -5.68 -1.59
C LEU A 33 -4.69 -4.93 -2.64
N VAL A 34 -5.56 -5.64 -3.36
CA VAL A 34 -6.46 -5.08 -4.35
C VAL A 34 -7.91 -5.41 -4.01
N GLY A 35 -8.85 -4.67 -4.56
CA GLY A 35 -10.27 -4.87 -4.31
C GLY A 35 -11.04 -3.55 -4.43
N PRO A 36 -12.38 -3.59 -4.49
CA PRO A 36 -13.23 -2.41 -4.58
C PRO A 36 -13.04 -1.45 -3.39
N ASN A 37 -13.56 -0.22 -3.54
CA ASN A 37 -13.61 0.72 -2.43
C ASN A 37 -14.47 0.16 -1.29
N GLY A 38 -14.00 0.32 -0.06
CA GLY A 38 -14.69 -0.22 1.12
C GLY A 38 -14.45 -1.72 1.37
N SER A 39 -13.62 -2.42 0.58
CA SER A 39 -13.34 -3.86 0.79
C SER A 39 -12.48 -4.17 2.02
N GLY A 40 -11.95 -3.16 2.72
CA GLY A 40 -11.16 -3.35 3.94
C GLY A 40 -9.64 -3.23 3.79
N LYS A 41 -9.10 -2.94 2.59
CA LYS A 41 -7.64 -2.85 2.32
C LYS A 41 -6.89 -1.98 3.33
N SER A 42 -7.27 -0.71 3.44
CA SER A 42 -6.63 0.22 4.40
C SER A 42 -6.83 -0.22 5.85
N THR A 43 -7.94 -0.89 6.17
CA THR A 43 -8.19 -1.44 7.51
C THR A 43 -7.18 -2.54 7.84
N VAL A 44 -6.93 -3.47 6.91
CA VAL A 44 -5.90 -4.51 7.05
C VAL A 44 -4.52 -3.87 7.23
N LEU A 45 -4.12 -2.93 6.35
CA LEU A 45 -2.83 -2.25 6.47
C LEU A 45 -2.65 -1.55 7.81
N ARG A 46 -3.69 -0.87 8.31
CA ARG A 46 -3.68 -0.16 9.60
C ARG A 46 -3.45 -1.06 10.80
N THR A 47 -3.79 -2.34 10.72
CA THR A 47 -3.44 -3.28 11.78
C THR A 47 -1.97 -3.66 11.77
N VAL A 48 -1.32 -3.73 10.58
CA VAL A 48 0.09 -4.09 10.46
C VAL A 48 1.00 -3.04 11.08
N TYR A 49 0.68 -1.75 10.93
CA TYR A 49 1.44 -0.68 11.59
C TYR A 49 0.81 -0.17 12.89
N ARG A 50 -0.09 -0.98 13.51
CA ARG A 50 -0.69 -0.78 14.84
C ARG A 50 -1.47 0.52 15.00
N TYR A 51 -1.99 1.10 13.93
CA TYR A 51 -2.94 2.21 14.01
C TYR A 51 -4.33 1.71 14.45
N LEU A 52 -4.70 0.50 14.04
CA LEU A 52 -5.90 -0.21 14.50
C LEU A 52 -5.49 -1.48 15.26
N ARG A 53 -6.21 -1.76 16.35
CA ARG A 53 -6.08 -3.05 17.05
C ARG A 53 -7.11 -4.02 16.47
N PRO A 54 -6.71 -5.24 16.06
CA PRO A 54 -7.65 -6.25 15.64
C PRO A 54 -8.58 -6.66 16.80
N HIS A 55 -9.81 -7.03 16.45
CA HIS A 55 -10.81 -7.57 17.39
C HIS A 55 -10.50 -9.05 17.68
N ALA A 56 -10.13 -9.80 16.63
CA ALA A 56 -9.63 -11.16 16.71
C ALA A 56 -8.51 -11.39 15.70
N GLY A 57 -7.81 -12.51 15.81
CA GLY A 57 -6.67 -12.83 14.98
C GLY A 57 -5.40 -12.11 15.41
N ARG A 58 -4.35 -12.24 14.60
CA ARG A 58 -3.03 -11.67 14.89
C ARG A 58 -2.27 -11.26 13.64
N VAL A 59 -1.34 -10.32 13.82
CA VAL A 59 -0.40 -9.86 12.81
C VAL A 59 1.00 -10.18 13.27
N LEU A 60 1.72 -10.98 12.49
CA LEU A 60 3.08 -11.43 12.77
C LEU A 60 4.05 -10.75 11.83
N VAL A 61 5.11 -10.16 12.38
CA VAL A 61 6.23 -9.60 11.63
C VAL A 61 7.50 -10.31 12.08
N GLY A 62 8.11 -11.08 11.16
CA GLY A 62 9.23 -11.95 11.50
C GLY A 62 8.91 -12.99 12.56
N GLY A 63 7.66 -13.48 12.60
CA GLY A 63 7.17 -14.45 13.57
C GLY A 63 6.77 -13.86 14.94
N ALA A 64 7.06 -12.59 15.21
CA ALA A 64 6.63 -11.93 16.44
C ALA A 64 5.26 -11.26 16.23
N ASP A 65 4.33 -11.43 17.16
CA ASP A 65 3.07 -10.70 17.18
C ASP A 65 3.36 -9.21 17.37
N ILE A 66 2.92 -8.40 16.41
CA ILE A 66 3.19 -6.95 16.41
C ILE A 66 2.58 -6.26 17.64
N THR A 67 1.53 -6.82 18.22
CA THR A 67 0.87 -6.27 19.42
C THR A 67 1.64 -6.54 20.70
N SER A 68 2.50 -7.56 20.73
CA SER A 68 3.37 -7.91 21.87
C SER A 68 4.62 -7.04 21.95
N LEU A 69 4.98 -6.35 20.87
CA LEU A 69 6.16 -5.48 20.82
C LEU A 69 5.87 -4.13 21.48
N THR A 70 6.91 -3.48 21.99
CA THR A 70 6.81 -2.07 22.37
C THR A 70 6.57 -1.19 21.14
N PRO A 71 6.02 0.02 21.28
CA PRO A 71 5.86 0.96 20.15
C PRO A 71 7.16 1.22 19.39
N ALA A 72 8.28 1.36 20.10
CA ALA A 72 9.59 1.59 19.49
C ALA A 72 10.10 0.38 18.72
N GLU A 73 9.96 -0.83 19.27
CA GLU A 73 10.35 -2.08 18.57
C GLU A 73 9.51 -2.30 17.32
N SER A 74 8.19 -2.09 17.42
CA SER A 74 7.28 -2.18 16.27
C SER A 74 7.67 -1.17 15.19
N ALA A 75 7.92 0.10 15.59
CA ALA A 75 8.30 1.14 14.66
C ALA A 75 9.70 0.95 14.05
N ARG A 76 10.60 0.19 14.65
CA ARG A 76 11.89 -0.19 14.01
C ARG A 76 11.72 -1.28 12.96
N ARG A 77 10.71 -2.14 13.11
CA ARG A 77 10.44 -3.24 12.16
C ARG A 77 9.59 -2.81 10.99
N VAL A 78 8.57 -1.99 11.22
CA VAL A 78 7.55 -1.63 10.23
C VAL A 78 7.53 -0.13 10.03
N ALA A 79 7.82 0.33 8.82
CA ALA A 79 7.54 1.69 8.42
C ALA A 79 6.25 1.76 7.59
N ALA A 80 5.46 2.78 7.84
CA ALA A 80 4.21 2.99 7.15
C ALA A 80 4.19 4.30 6.35
N LEU A 81 3.63 4.23 5.15
CA LEU A 81 3.19 5.36 4.36
C LEU A 81 1.65 5.31 4.30
N PRO A 82 0.95 5.94 5.24
CA PRO A 82 -0.51 5.98 5.22
C PRO A 82 -0.99 6.89 4.09
N GLN A 83 -2.22 6.66 3.65
CA GLN A 83 -2.89 7.56 2.71
C GLN A 83 -2.92 8.99 3.27
N GLU A 84 -2.32 9.94 2.56
CA GLU A 84 -2.24 11.32 3.03
C GLU A 84 -3.59 12.03 3.00
N ARG A 85 -3.89 12.69 4.11
CA ARG A 85 -4.88 13.78 4.14
C ARG A 85 -4.07 15.06 4.32
N GLY A 86 -3.85 15.77 3.21
CA GLY A 86 -3.14 17.04 3.09
C GLY A 86 -2.54 17.60 4.38
N SER A 87 -1.26 17.45 4.58
CA SER A 87 -0.54 18.08 5.68
C SER A 87 0.33 19.20 5.12
N ASP A 88 -0.09 20.43 5.30
CA ASP A 88 0.72 21.61 4.99
C ASP A 88 1.73 21.85 6.12
N PHE A 89 2.74 20.98 6.20
CA PHE A 89 3.85 21.21 7.11
C PHE A 89 4.76 22.32 6.54
N GLU A 90 4.95 23.40 7.29
CA GLU A 90 5.98 24.39 7.00
C GLU A 90 7.41 23.92 7.32
N LEU A 91 7.64 22.62 7.27
CA LEU A 91 8.91 21.98 7.57
C LEU A 91 9.80 21.87 6.33
N SER A 92 11.10 21.84 6.55
CA SER A 92 12.03 21.48 5.48
C SER A 92 11.92 19.98 5.12
N VAL A 93 12.27 19.65 3.88
CA VAL A 93 12.34 18.25 3.40
C VAL A 93 13.19 17.40 4.35
N ARG A 94 14.36 17.90 4.76
CA ARG A 94 15.21 17.22 5.75
C ARG A 94 14.46 16.93 7.05
N ALA A 95 13.74 17.91 7.59
CA ALA A 95 13.03 17.75 8.86
C ALA A 95 11.94 16.66 8.75
N VAL A 96 11.21 16.61 7.62
CA VAL A 96 10.21 15.58 7.37
C VAL A 96 10.85 14.19 7.31
N VAL A 97 11.97 14.03 6.59
CA VAL A 97 12.65 12.72 6.49
C VAL A 97 13.28 12.32 7.83
N ALA A 98 13.82 13.27 8.58
CA ALA A 98 14.40 13.02 9.91
C ALA A 98 13.38 12.50 10.95
N MET A 99 12.07 12.73 10.73
CA MET A 99 11.03 12.10 11.57
C MET A 99 11.07 10.57 11.49
N GLY A 100 11.57 9.99 10.40
CA GLY A 100 11.78 8.55 10.28
C GLY A 100 12.75 7.99 11.31
N ARG A 101 13.64 8.83 11.86
CA ARG A 101 14.62 8.43 12.89
C ARG A 101 14.07 8.46 14.32
N THR A 102 12.82 8.92 14.51
CA THR A 102 12.17 9.01 15.83
C THR A 102 12.25 7.72 16.66
N PRO A 103 12.06 6.49 16.12
CA PRO A 103 12.13 5.26 16.91
C PRO A 103 13.51 4.95 17.51
N TYR A 104 14.56 5.62 17.04
CA TYR A 104 15.94 5.43 17.51
C TYR A 104 16.39 6.51 18.47
N LYS A 105 15.67 7.63 18.56
CA LYS A 105 16.05 8.76 19.41
C LYS A 105 15.68 8.51 20.87
N ARG A 106 16.58 8.91 21.76
CA ARG A 106 16.25 9.07 23.17
C ARG A 106 15.47 10.37 23.37
N ALA A 107 14.64 10.41 24.39
CA ALA A 107 13.91 11.64 24.73
C ALA A 107 14.91 12.82 24.85
N PHE A 108 14.59 13.92 24.16
CA PHE A 108 15.40 15.16 24.13
C PHE A 108 16.80 15.03 23.46
N ALA A 109 17.15 13.92 22.83
CA ALA A 109 18.37 13.83 22.04
C ALA A 109 18.20 14.58 20.70
N GLY A 110 19.18 15.41 20.36
CA GLY A 110 19.27 16.05 19.05
C GLY A 110 19.53 15.01 17.94
N GLU A 111 19.62 15.49 16.71
CA GLU A 111 20.06 14.69 15.58
C GLU A 111 21.58 14.44 15.71
N ASP A 112 22.00 13.18 15.62
CA ASP A 112 23.42 12.85 15.57
C ASP A 112 23.91 12.80 14.10
N ARG A 113 25.23 12.63 13.92
CA ARG A 113 25.84 12.59 12.60
C ARG A 113 25.38 11.37 11.80
N ALA A 114 25.17 10.23 12.44
CA ALA A 114 24.72 9.00 11.79
C ALA A 114 23.29 9.16 11.26
N ASP A 115 22.39 9.76 12.06
CA ASP A 115 21.03 10.07 11.59
C ASP A 115 21.04 11.04 10.38
N ALA A 116 21.94 12.03 10.38
CA ALA A 116 22.09 12.95 9.27
C ALA A 116 22.52 12.26 7.97
N GLU A 117 23.46 11.32 8.08
CA GLU A 117 23.92 10.49 6.93
C GLU A 117 22.81 9.59 6.39
N ILE A 118 22.02 8.97 7.28
CA ILE A 118 20.86 8.14 6.90
C ILE A 118 19.80 8.98 6.18
N VAL A 119 19.49 10.17 6.68
CA VAL A 119 18.53 11.09 6.05
C VAL A 119 18.98 11.52 4.66
N ALA A 120 20.27 11.85 4.50
CA ALA A 120 20.84 12.22 3.20
C ALA A 120 20.80 11.03 2.22
N ALA A 121 21.16 9.82 2.67
CA ALA A 121 21.09 8.60 1.86
C ALA A 121 19.64 8.27 1.45
N ALA A 122 18.67 8.41 2.34
CA ALA A 122 17.27 8.18 2.03
C ALA A 122 16.75 9.17 0.97
N LEU A 123 17.12 10.45 1.05
CA LEU A 123 16.78 11.46 0.05
C LEU A 123 17.43 11.16 -1.30
N ALA A 124 18.70 10.79 -1.30
CA ALA A 124 19.41 10.38 -2.53
C ALA A 124 18.74 9.15 -3.16
N GLY A 125 18.35 8.15 -2.35
CA GLY A 125 17.68 6.93 -2.79
C GLY A 125 16.32 7.14 -3.47
N VAL A 126 15.68 8.29 -3.25
CA VAL A 126 14.42 8.67 -3.94
C VAL A 126 14.61 9.77 -4.99
N GLY A 127 15.87 10.06 -5.39
CA GLY A 127 16.18 11.06 -6.40
C GLY A 127 16.00 12.52 -5.96
N LEU A 128 16.08 12.79 -4.65
CA LEU A 128 15.91 14.13 -4.06
C LEU A 128 17.19 14.65 -3.35
N ALA A 129 18.37 14.19 -3.77
CA ALA A 129 19.63 14.74 -3.30
C ALA A 129 19.68 16.26 -3.56
N GLY A 130 20.08 17.04 -2.56
CA GLY A 130 20.14 18.50 -2.64
C GLY A 130 18.82 19.23 -2.35
N ALA A 131 17.73 18.51 -2.09
CA ALA A 131 16.42 19.08 -1.77
C ALA A 131 16.22 19.39 -0.28
N GLU A 132 17.19 19.08 0.59
CA GLU A 132 17.10 19.07 2.05
C GLU A 132 16.53 20.35 2.65
N LYS A 133 16.90 21.50 2.08
CA LYS A 133 16.53 22.84 2.56
C LYS A 133 15.21 23.34 1.99
N ARG A 134 14.66 22.69 0.97
CA ARG A 134 13.38 23.09 0.37
C ARG A 134 12.26 22.92 1.38
N ARG A 135 11.23 23.77 1.32
CA ARG A 135 10.01 23.59 2.12
C ARG A 135 9.19 22.45 1.56
N PHE A 136 8.69 21.58 2.41
CA PHE A 136 7.84 20.45 2.01
C PHE A 136 6.57 20.94 1.30
N SER A 137 5.97 22.04 1.77
CA SER A 137 4.79 22.65 1.16
C SER A 137 5.01 23.16 -0.27
N ALA A 138 6.26 23.48 -0.66
CA ALA A 138 6.62 23.97 -1.98
C ALA A 138 6.92 22.86 -3.01
N LEU A 139 6.80 21.58 -2.64
CA LEU A 139 7.05 20.45 -3.51
C LEU A 139 5.83 20.11 -4.38
N SER A 140 6.08 19.54 -5.58
CA SER A 140 5.03 18.89 -6.36
C SER A 140 4.46 17.66 -5.62
N GLY A 141 3.29 17.16 -6.04
CA GLY A 141 2.69 15.96 -5.46
C GLY A 141 3.63 14.75 -5.50
N GLY A 142 4.27 14.51 -6.66
CA GLY A 142 5.25 13.42 -6.82
C GLY A 142 6.50 13.59 -5.97
N GLU A 143 7.02 14.82 -5.83
CA GLU A 143 8.15 15.09 -4.93
C GLU A 143 7.76 14.88 -3.47
N ARG A 144 6.57 15.32 -3.05
CA ARG A 144 6.05 15.08 -1.68
C ARG A 144 5.98 13.59 -1.38
N GLN A 145 5.42 12.80 -2.31
CA GLN A 145 5.32 11.35 -2.15
C GLN A 145 6.69 10.69 -2.01
N ARG A 146 7.69 11.12 -2.81
CA ARG A 146 9.08 10.63 -2.68
C ARG A 146 9.71 11.04 -1.34
N VAL A 147 9.45 12.25 -0.82
CA VAL A 147 9.90 12.65 0.52
C VAL A 147 9.31 11.78 1.62
N LEU A 148 8.03 11.44 1.51
CA LEU A 148 7.37 10.55 2.49
C LEU A 148 7.88 9.12 2.39
N LEU A 149 8.18 8.64 1.19
CA LEU A 149 8.88 7.36 1.02
C LEU A 149 10.29 7.43 1.63
N ALA A 150 11.05 8.51 1.40
CA ALA A 150 12.35 8.71 2.03
C ALA A 150 12.26 8.71 3.57
N ARG A 151 11.21 9.32 4.15
CA ARG A 151 10.93 9.26 5.60
C ARG A 151 10.74 7.81 6.08
N ALA A 152 9.96 7.02 5.34
CA ALA A 152 9.77 5.61 5.66
C ALA A 152 11.06 4.81 5.54
N LEU A 153 11.87 5.07 4.50
CA LEU A 153 13.17 4.42 4.30
C LEU A 153 14.22 4.83 5.34
N ALA A 154 14.22 6.11 5.77
CA ALA A 154 15.11 6.61 6.83
C ALA A 154 14.86 5.93 8.18
N GLN A 155 13.69 5.37 8.39
CA GLN A 155 13.39 4.52 9.55
C GLN A 155 14.17 3.19 9.52
N ASP A 156 14.79 2.83 8.39
CA ASP A 156 15.49 1.56 8.14
C ASP A 156 14.66 0.34 8.54
N PRO A 157 13.42 0.23 8.03
CA PRO A 157 12.49 -0.82 8.43
C PRO A 157 12.84 -2.16 7.76
N GLU A 158 12.42 -3.25 8.38
CA GLU A 158 12.46 -4.59 7.77
C GLU A 158 11.29 -4.81 6.80
N VAL A 159 10.19 -4.08 7.02
CA VAL A 159 8.93 -4.17 6.28
C VAL A 159 8.41 -2.78 5.96
N LEU A 160 7.95 -2.58 4.72
CA LEU A 160 7.23 -1.40 4.27
C LEU A 160 5.73 -1.69 4.17
N VAL A 161 4.90 -0.78 4.67
CA VAL A 161 3.44 -0.83 4.53
C VAL A 161 2.97 0.46 3.87
N LEU A 162 2.37 0.38 2.68
CA LEU A 162 2.03 1.56 1.89
C LEU A 162 0.54 1.53 1.53
N ASP A 163 -0.19 2.57 1.92
CA ASP A 163 -1.63 2.69 1.65
C ASP A 163 -1.83 3.64 0.47
N GLU A 164 -2.13 3.09 -0.71
CA GLU A 164 -2.36 3.81 -1.97
C GLU A 164 -1.24 4.80 -2.35
N PRO A 165 0.02 4.33 -2.43
CA PRO A 165 1.17 5.22 -2.58
C PRO A 165 1.20 5.99 -3.91
N THR A 166 0.46 5.53 -4.93
CA THR A 166 0.40 6.14 -6.27
C THR A 166 -0.78 7.08 -6.46
N ASN A 167 -1.63 7.25 -5.43
CA ASN A 167 -2.84 8.06 -5.56
C ASN A 167 -2.49 9.54 -5.81
N HIS A 168 -3.24 10.19 -6.70
CA HIS A 168 -3.06 11.59 -7.11
C HIS A 168 -1.74 11.91 -7.81
N LEU A 169 -0.96 10.91 -8.20
CA LEU A 169 0.24 11.09 -9.03
C LEU A 169 -0.10 11.04 -10.52
N ASP A 170 0.58 11.85 -11.32
CA ASP A 170 0.57 11.67 -12.77
C ASP A 170 1.34 10.41 -13.18
N VAL A 171 1.20 10.00 -14.44
CA VAL A 171 1.75 8.74 -14.96
C VAL A 171 3.27 8.64 -14.77
N LEU A 172 4.00 9.72 -15.00
CA LEU A 172 5.46 9.72 -14.86
C LEU A 172 5.87 9.44 -13.41
N HIS A 173 5.28 10.17 -12.46
CA HIS A 173 5.59 10.02 -11.05
C HIS A 173 5.12 8.67 -10.48
N GLN A 174 4.03 8.08 -11.03
CA GLN A 174 3.63 6.71 -10.69
C GLN A 174 4.71 5.70 -11.11
N VAL A 175 5.17 5.76 -12.36
CA VAL A 175 6.20 4.86 -12.88
C VAL A 175 7.50 4.98 -12.07
N GLU A 176 7.94 6.21 -11.80
CA GLU A 176 9.13 6.47 -10.98
C GLU A 176 9.00 5.87 -9.57
N LEU A 177 7.84 6.08 -8.90
CA LEU A 177 7.61 5.57 -7.55
C LEU A 177 7.60 4.03 -7.52
N LEU A 178 6.92 3.39 -8.48
CA LEU A 178 6.87 1.93 -8.58
C LEU A 178 8.27 1.34 -8.83
N ALA A 179 9.07 1.96 -9.70
CA ALA A 179 10.45 1.57 -9.93
C ALA A 179 11.32 1.72 -8.66
N LEU A 180 11.15 2.81 -7.92
CA LEU A 180 11.82 3.01 -6.62
C LEU A 180 11.45 1.93 -5.61
N LEU A 181 10.16 1.57 -5.49
CA LEU A 181 9.71 0.51 -4.59
C LEU A 181 10.32 -0.84 -4.95
N ARG A 182 10.32 -1.20 -6.24
CA ARG A 182 10.93 -2.45 -6.72
C ARG A 182 12.44 -2.52 -6.42
N ALA A 183 13.14 -1.39 -6.54
CA ALA A 183 14.57 -1.31 -6.27
C ALA A 183 14.94 -1.50 -4.79
N GLN A 184 14.01 -1.26 -3.85
CA GLN A 184 14.27 -1.41 -2.41
C GLN A 184 14.50 -2.86 -1.99
N ARG A 185 13.96 -3.85 -2.71
CA ARG A 185 14.05 -5.29 -2.38
C ARG A 185 13.66 -5.61 -0.93
N ARG A 186 12.76 -4.82 -0.35
CA ARG A 186 12.24 -5.01 1.00
C ARG A 186 10.88 -5.69 0.95
N THR A 187 10.57 -6.48 1.96
CA THR A 187 9.21 -7.00 2.13
C THR A 187 8.24 -5.82 2.20
N THR A 188 7.31 -5.79 1.27
CA THR A 188 6.37 -4.67 1.12
C THR A 188 4.95 -5.21 1.06
N LEU A 189 4.06 -4.65 1.88
CA LEU A 189 2.62 -4.85 1.77
C LEU A 189 1.98 -3.52 1.41
N LEU A 190 1.30 -3.46 0.26
CA LEU A 190 0.72 -2.20 -0.20
C LEU A 190 -0.69 -2.38 -0.75
N SER A 191 -1.52 -1.33 -0.64
CA SER A 191 -2.77 -1.25 -1.37
C SER A 191 -2.59 -0.51 -2.67
N LEU A 192 -3.25 -0.98 -3.73
CA LEU A 192 -3.29 -0.32 -5.03
C LEU A 192 -4.72 -0.32 -5.58
N HIS A 193 -5.09 0.77 -6.24
CA HIS A 193 -6.34 0.89 -6.98
C HIS A 193 -6.20 0.47 -8.44
N ASP A 194 -5.07 0.80 -9.05
CA ASP A 194 -4.77 0.46 -10.42
C ASP A 194 -4.29 -1.00 -10.50
N LEU A 195 -5.11 -1.84 -11.12
CA LEU A 195 -4.83 -3.27 -11.29
C LEU A 195 -3.67 -3.53 -12.24
N ASN A 196 -3.43 -2.66 -13.23
CA ASN A 196 -2.28 -2.78 -14.12
C ASN A 196 -0.99 -2.43 -13.38
N ALA A 197 -1.00 -1.38 -12.55
CA ALA A 197 0.12 -1.07 -11.66
C ALA A 197 0.38 -2.22 -10.67
N ALA A 198 -0.67 -2.83 -10.12
CA ALA A 198 -0.55 -3.97 -9.21
C ALA A 198 0.02 -5.20 -9.93
N ALA A 199 -0.44 -5.49 -11.15
CA ALA A 199 0.05 -6.60 -11.95
C ALA A 199 1.53 -6.48 -12.32
N SER A 200 1.99 -5.27 -12.58
CA SER A 200 3.39 -5.02 -12.96
C SER A 200 4.35 -4.94 -11.78
N LEU A 201 3.89 -4.49 -10.60
CA LEU A 201 4.75 -4.28 -9.43
C LEU A 201 4.83 -5.49 -8.51
N CYS A 202 3.67 -6.14 -8.24
CA CYS A 202 3.55 -7.10 -7.17
C CYS A 202 3.97 -8.50 -7.60
N ASP A 203 4.67 -9.20 -6.71
CA ASP A 203 4.98 -10.62 -6.87
C ASP A 203 3.75 -11.47 -6.52
N ARG A 204 2.91 -10.97 -5.61
CA ARG A 204 1.68 -11.61 -5.14
C ARG A 204 0.56 -10.58 -4.98
N LEU A 205 -0.65 -10.97 -5.34
CA LEU A 205 -1.86 -10.21 -5.08
C LEU A 205 -2.75 -10.94 -4.07
N HIS A 206 -3.38 -10.14 -3.22
CA HIS A 206 -4.42 -10.54 -2.29
C HIS A 206 -5.67 -9.72 -2.63
N VAL A 207 -6.74 -10.37 -3.06
CA VAL A 207 -7.98 -9.71 -3.46
C VAL A 207 -8.95 -9.71 -2.30
N LEU A 208 -9.33 -8.52 -1.85
CA LEU A 208 -10.31 -8.31 -0.80
C LEU A 208 -11.65 -7.91 -1.41
N HIS A 209 -12.73 -8.58 -1.00
CA HIS A 209 -14.10 -8.24 -1.34
C HIS A 209 -15.00 -8.42 -0.12
N GLY A 210 -15.83 -7.41 0.20
CA GLY A 210 -16.76 -7.47 1.32
C GLY A 210 -16.11 -7.76 2.68
N GLY A 211 -14.86 -7.35 2.89
CA GLY A 211 -14.13 -7.57 4.15
C GLY A 211 -13.41 -8.90 4.24
N SER A 212 -13.49 -9.77 3.24
CA SER A 212 -12.86 -11.09 3.23
C SER A 212 -11.87 -11.24 2.08
N LEU A 213 -10.91 -12.15 2.22
CA LEU A 213 -9.97 -12.52 1.17
C LEU A 213 -10.65 -13.52 0.23
N VAL A 214 -10.77 -13.17 -1.06
CA VAL A 214 -11.43 -14.01 -2.07
C VAL A 214 -10.46 -14.69 -3.03
N ALA A 215 -9.26 -14.12 -3.22
CA ALA A 215 -8.20 -14.75 -4.02
C ALA A 215 -6.82 -14.31 -3.53
N SER A 216 -5.82 -15.16 -3.71
CA SER A 216 -4.41 -14.89 -3.38
C SER A 216 -3.49 -15.72 -4.28
N GLY A 217 -2.52 -15.07 -4.90
CA GLY A 217 -1.55 -15.74 -5.78
C GLY A 217 -0.74 -14.75 -6.60
N PRO A 218 0.11 -15.24 -7.52
CA PRO A 218 0.76 -14.41 -8.52
C PRO A 218 -0.27 -13.63 -9.36
N PRO A 219 0.05 -12.41 -9.83
CA PRO A 219 -0.89 -11.59 -10.58
C PRO A 219 -1.55 -12.32 -11.75
N ARG A 220 -0.80 -13.13 -12.50
CA ARG A 220 -1.27 -13.88 -13.67
C ARG A 220 -2.33 -14.93 -13.32
N GLU A 221 -2.25 -15.53 -12.15
CA GLU A 221 -3.20 -16.53 -11.69
C GLU A 221 -4.46 -15.90 -11.07
N VAL A 222 -4.31 -14.75 -10.47
CA VAL A 222 -5.38 -14.05 -9.74
C VAL A 222 -6.23 -13.17 -10.65
N LEU A 223 -5.60 -12.43 -11.55
CA LEU A 223 -6.30 -11.46 -12.41
C LEU A 223 -6.89 -12.17 -13.63
N THR A 224 -8.05 -12.81 -13.44
CA THR A 224 -8.80 -13.45 -14.52
C THR A 224 -10.03 -12.63 -14.92
N PRO A 225 -10.54 -12.77 -16.16
CA PRO A 225 -11.76 -12.08 -16.59
C PRO A 225 -12.94 -12.35 -15.65
N GLU A 226 -13.06 -13.57 -15.13
CA GLU A 226 -14.14 -14.02 -14.23
C GLU A 226 -14.04 -13.28 -12.89
N LEU A 227 -12.85 -13.23 -12.27
CA LEU A 227 -12.64 -12.52 -11.02
C LEU A 227 -12.88 -11.02 -11.20
N LEU A 228 -12.43 -10.43 -12.32
CA LEU A 228 -12.66 -9.03 -12.63
C LEU A 228 -14.14 -8.69 -12.76
N ALA A 229 -14.93 -9.58 -13.37
CA ALA A 229 -16.37 -9.43 -13.46
C ALA A 229 -17.05 -9.57 -12.09
N GLU A 230 -16.70 -10.61 -11.33
CA GLU A 230 -17.33 -10.91 -10.04
C GLU A 230 -17.02 -9.86 -8.96
N VAL A 231 -15.73 -9.51 -8.80
CA VAL A 231 -15.26 -8.67 -7.70
C VAL A 231 -15.35 -7.18 -8.02
N PHE A 232 -15.00 -6.80 -9.25
CA PHE A 232 -14.91 -5.38 -9.65
C PHE A 232 -16.09 -4.94 -10.52
N GLY A 233 -16.93 -5.86 -11.00
CA GLY A 233 -18.09 -5.55 -11.83
C GLY A 233 -17.70 -5.03 -13.23
N VAL A 234 -16.54 -5.40 -13.74
CA VAL A 234 -16.01 -4.91 -15.03
C VAL A 234 -15.79 -6.05 -16.02
N ARG A 235 -16.05 -5.76 -17.31
CA ARG A 235 -15.64 -6.65 -18.40
C ARG A 235 -14.23 -6.29 -18.81
N ALA A 236 -13.37 -7.30 -18.88
CA ALA A 236 -11.99 -7.09 -19.29
C ALA A 236 -11.42 -8.35 -19.94
N ALA A 237 -10.43 -8.17 -20.79
CA ALA A 237 -9.52 -9.21 -21.23
C ALA A 237 -8.19 -9.07 -20.50
N VAL A 238 -7.53 -10.18 -20.18
CA VAL A 238 -6.18 -10.19 -19.64
C VAL A 238 -5.25 -10.68 -20.74
N VAL A 239 -4.30 -9.84 -21.12
CA VAL A 239 -3.33 -10.10 -22.19
C VAL A 239 -1.91 -9.89 -21.69
N ASP A 240 -0.92 -10.34 -22.46
CA ASP A 240 0.48 -10.05 -22.12
C ASP A 240 0.84 -8.61 -22.47
N HIS A 241 1.47 -7.91 -21.55
CA HIS A 241 1.98 -6.57 -21.81
C HIS A 241 3.11 -6.62 -22.86
N PRO A 242 3.03 -5.86 -23.97
CA PRO A 242 3.92 -6.04 -25.12
C PRO A 242 5.39 -5.71 -24.84
N LEU A 243 5.68 -4.94 -23.78
CA LEU A 243 7.05 -4.56 -23.41
C LEU A 243 7.62 -5.43 -22.28
N THR A 244 6.80 -5.94 -21.35
CA THR A 244 7.28 -6.61 -20.13
C THR A 244 6.85 -8.07 -20.02
N GLY A 245 5.77 -8.47 -20.74
CA GLY A 245 5.16 -9.78 -20.60
C GLY A 245 4.28 -9.95 -19.36
N ASP A 246 4.18 -8.94 -18.49
CA ASP A 246 3.30 -8.97 -17.32
C ASP A 246 1.83 -8.99 -17.73
N PRO A 247 0.89 -9.44 -16.87
CA PRO A 247 -0.53 -9.34 -17.17
C PRO A 247 -0.97 -7.88 -17.35
N LEU A 248 -1.65 -7.61 -18.47
CA LEU A 248 -2.27 -6.32 -18.79
C LEU A 248 -3.77 -6.49 -18.87
N ILE A 249 -4.50 -5.72 -18.09
CA ILE A 249 -5.96 -5.74 -18.07
C ILE A 249 -6.48 -4.70 -19.05
N ALA A 250 -7.11 -5.18 -20.12
CA ALA A 250 -7.79 -4.35 -21.12
C ALA A 250 -9.28 -4.27 -20.78
N PHE A 251 -9.70 -3.15 -20.19
CA PHE A 251 -11.09 -2.93 -19.78
C PHE A 251 -12.00 -2.62 -20.97
N ASP A 252 -13.20 -3.21 -20.99
CA ASP A 252 -14.29 -2.76 -21.86
C ASP A 252 -15.03 -1.59 -21.17
N HIS A 253 -14.75 -0.37 -21.61
CA HIS A 253 -15.37 0.83 -21.04
C HIS A 253 -16.80 1.08 -21.55
N ARG A 254 -17.32 0.25 -22.46
CA ARG A 254 -18.64 0.44 -23.08
C ARG A 254 -19.74 -0.30 -22.35
N THR A 255 -19.40 -1.45 -21.74
CA THR A 255 -20.41 -2.33 -21.13
C THR A 255 -19.92 -2.79 -19.75
N PRO A 256 -20.69 -2.55 -18.65
CA PRO A 256 -20.38 -3.14 -17.37
C PRO A 256 -20.57 -4.66 -17.41
N ALA A 257 -19.96 -5.39 -16.46
CA ALA A 257 -20.18 -6.83 -16.37
C ALA A 257 -21.65 -7.13 -16.02
N ALA A 258 -22.16 -8.23 -16.57
CA ALA A 258 -23.48 -8.73 -16.19
C ALA A 258 -23.55 -9.00 -14.67
N GLY A 259 -24.59 -8.53 -14.01
CA GLY A 259 -24.75 -8.63 -12.55
C GLY A 259 -24.09 -7.53 -11.73
N SER A 260 -23.45 -6.52 -12.36
CA SER A 260 -23.00 -5.34 -11.62
C SER A 260 -24.19 -4.57 -11.05
N PRO A 261 -24.06 -3.87 -9.90
CA PRO A 261 -25.16 -3.10 -9.30
C PRO A 261 -25.80 -2.06 -10.26
N ARG A 262 -25.06 -1.61 -11.27
CA ARG A 262 -25.57 -0.70 -12.31
C ARG A 262 -26.34 -1.44 -13.42
N ALA A 263 -25.89 -2.64 -13.80
CA ALA A 263 -26.61 -3.45 -14.82
C ALA A 263 -28.00 -3.86 -14.34
N VAL A 264 -28.14 -4.20 -13.05
CA VAL A 264 -29.44 -4.53 -12.43
C VAL A 264 -30.39 -3.34 -12.40
N ALA A 265 -29.87 -2.12 -12.24
CA ALA A 265 -30.71 -0.90 -12.26
C ALA A 265 -31.24 -0.57 -13.67
N GLU A 266 -30.49 -0.84 -14.72
CA GLU A 266 -30.90 -0.60 -16.12
C GLU A 266 -31.90 -1.67 -16.59
N GLU A 267 -31.72 -2.94 -16.23
CA GLU A 267 -32.72 -4.00 -16.54
C GLU A 267 -34.04 -3.78 -15.80
N GLY A 268 -34.02 -3.30 -14.55
CA GLY A 268 -35.22 -2.96 -13.79
C GLY A 268 -35.98 -1.76 -14.38
N ALA A 269 -35.31 -0.83 -15.01
CA ALA A 269 -35.93 0.33 -15.66
C ALA A 269 -36.54 -0.01 -17.05
N ALA A 270 -35.96 -0.99 -17.77
CA ALA A 270 -36.47 -1.42 -19.08
C ALA A 270 -37.73 -2.29 -18.99
N THR A 271 -38.00 -2.88 -17.79
CA THR A 271 -39.19 -3.74 -17.60
C THR A 271 -40.40 -2.98 -17.03
N ALA A 272 -40.27 -1.65 -16.78
CA ALA A 272 -41.28 -0.81 -16.16
C ALA A 272 -41.91 0.20 -17.16
N VAL A 273 -41.84 -0.05 -18.48
CA VAL A 273 -42.51 0.77 -19.53
C VAL A 273 -43.59 -0.04 -20.23
#